data_9d9cfa4dc306c1a69b1ce9a8e60981fe
#
_entry.id   9d9cfa4dc306c1a69b1ce9a8e60981fe
#
_cell.length_a   1.000
_cell.length_b   1.000
_cell.length_c   1.000
_cell.angle_alpha   90.00
_cell.angle_beta   90.00
_cell.angle_gamma   90.00
#
_symmetry.space_group_name_H-M   'P 1'
#
loop_
_entity.id
_entity.type
_entity.pdbx_description
1 polymer ?
#
loop_
_entity_poly.entity_id
_entity_poly.type
_entity_poly.pdbx_seq_one_letter_code
_entity_poly.pdbx_strand_id
1 'polypeptide(L)'
;MIAIFQLFKYFTEKDRDKQRLLVAIFIFCLNCIVVVKPQGLINWEKWEGENILVAEMEGTANCHTIIKLRPKNVFKYKSICFGMDFYMGTYKLSNDTLYLELEKDAPYIDRKSFAVFEKLKKGEDQYKHLCIYQNIEGFRCLNMSVIENNMGKIEK
;
A
#
# COMPACT_ATOMS: atom_id res chain seq x y z
N MET A 1 8.19 6.97 -27.36
CA MET A 1 8.27 6.92 -28.84
C MET A 1 7.85 8.25 -29.48
N ILE A 2 6.74 8.87 -29.07
CA ILE A 2 6.22 10.15 -29.64
C ILE A 2 7.21 11.31 -29.51
N ALA A 3 7.89 11.48 -28.36
CA ALA A 3 8.84 12.57 -28.12
C ALA A 3 10.08 12.50 -29.04
N ILE A 4 10.59 11.29 -29.29
CA ILE A 4 11.73 11.08 -30.20
C ILE A 4 11.34 11.40 -31.64
N PHE A 5 10.11 11.03 -32.04
CA PHE A 5 9.58 11.35 -33.35
C PHE A 5 9.39 12.86 -33.56
N GLN A 6 8.91 13.59 -32.55
CA GLN A 6 8.76 15.04 -32.55
C GLN A 6 10.11 15.78 -32.65
N LEU A 7 11.12 15.28 -31.92
CA LEU A 7 12.49 15.81 -32.01
C LEU A 7 13.09 15.58 -33.40
N PHE A 8 12.93 14.40 -33.96
CA PHE A 8 13.42 14.05 -35.28
C PHE A 8 12.75 14.96 -36.36
N LYS A 9 11.44 15.16 -36.26
CA LYS A 9 10.69 16.03 -37.15
C LYS A 9 11.14 17.50 -37.06
N TYR A 10 11.46 17.97 -35.84
CA TYR A 10 11.99 19.32 -35.60
C TYR A 10 13.34 19.54 -36.31
N PHE A 11 14.22 18.53 -36.33
CA PHE A 11 15.53 18.64 -37.00
C PHE A 11 15.43 18.54 -38.54
N THR A 12 14.39 17.92 -39.07
CA THR A 12 14.20 17.70 -40.48
C THR A 12 13.36 18.81 -41.17
N GLU A 13 12.51 19.51 -40.41
CA GLU A 13 11.70 20.62 -40.95
C GLU A 13 12.49 21.95 -40.95
N LYS A 14 12.40 22.70 -42.08
CA LYS A 14 13.12 23.94 -42.31
C LYS A 14 12.57 25.11 -41.49
N ASP A 15 11.31 25.04 -41.05
CA ASP A 15 10.66 26.00 -40.15
C ASP A 15 10.91 25.63 -38.69
N ARG A 16 11.88 26.30 -38.07
CA ARG A 16 12.23 26.14 -36.64
C ARG A 16 11.23 26.88 -35.74
N ASP A 17 10.13 26.25 -35.45
CA ASP A 17 9.17 26.78 -34.48
C ASP A 17 9.67 26.56 -33.04
N LYS A 18 10.03 27.67 -32.37
CA LYS A 18 10.52 27.64 -30.97
C LYS A 18 9.52 27.00 -30.01
N GLN A 19 8.22 27.09 -30.27
CA GLN A 19 7.19 26.47 -29.42
C GLN A 19 7.24 24.95 -29.51
N ARG A 20 7.46 24.39 -30.70
CA ARG A 20 7.61 22.93 -30.87
C ARG A 20 8.82 22.40 -30.15
N LEU A 21 9.94 23.13 -30.17
CA LEU A 21 11.15 22.74 -29.42
C LEU A 21 10.90 22.73 -27.93
N LEU A 22 10.26 23.75 -27.38
CA LEU A 22 9.92 23.82 -25.95
C LEU A 22 9.03 22.64 -25.51
N VAL A 23 8.00 22.34 -26.30
CA VAL A 23 7.11 21.20 -26.02
C VAL A 23 7.87 19.87 -26.06
N ALA A 24 8.75 19.68 -27.05
CA ALA A 24 9.55 18.46 -27.16
C ALA A 24 10.50 18.29 -25.97
N ILE A 25 11.18 19.36 -25.53
CA ILE A 25 12.05 19.37 -24.35
C ILE A 25 11.23 19.04 -23.10
N PHE A 26 10.06 19.67 -22.94
CA PHE A 26 9.19 19.44 -21.77
C PHE A 26 8.74 17.98 -21.69
N ILE A 27 8.28 17.39 -22.78
CA ILE A 27 7.89 15.98 -22.84
C ILE A 27 9.10 15.08 -22.56
N PHE A 28 10.28 15.41 -23.09
CA PHE A 28 11.49 14.64 -22.83
C PHE A 28 11.88 14.67 -21.34
N CYS A 29 11.84 15.83 -20.70
CA CYS A 29 12.10 15.99 -19.26
C CYS A 29 11.11 15.16 -18.42
N LEU A 30 9.82 15.21 -18.76
CA LEU A 30 8.82 14.39 -18.06
C LEU A 30 9.12 12.88 -18.18
N ASN A 31 9.49 12.42 -19.38
CA ASN A 31 9.88 11.01 -19.55
C ASN A 31 11.12 10.65 -18.75
N CYS A 32 12.13 11.51 -18.69
CA CYS A 32 13.31 11.29 -17.85
C CYS A 32 12.95 11.18 -16.36
N ILE A 33 12.05 12.04 -15.87
CA ILE A 33 11.58 11.98 -14.47
C ILE A 33 10.89 10.63 -14.19
N VAL A 34 10.02 10.16 -15.07
CA VAL A 34 9.32 8.87 -14.90
C VAL A 34 10.31 7.70 -14.91
N VAL A 35 11.32 7.73 -15.77
CA VAL A 35 12.35 6.67 -15.84
C VAL A 35 13.23 6.63 -14.59
N VAL A 36 13.62 7.82 -14.09
CA VAL A 36 14.50 7.92 -12.90
C VAL A 36 13.74 7.61 -11.60
N LYS A 37 12.46 7.95 -11.54
CA LYS A 37 11.61 7.72 -10.37
C LYS A 37 10.28 7.05 -10.73
N PRO A 38 10.28 5.77 -11.06
CA PRO A 38 9.07 5.05 -11.46
C PRO A 38 8.03 4.96 -10.35
N GLN A 39 8.44 5.09 -9.08
CA GLN A 39 7.54 5.09 -7.92
C GLN A 39 6.91 6.47 -7.62
N GLY A 40 7.19 7.48 -8.46
CA GLY A 40 6.73 8.84 -8.29
C GLY A 40 7.72 9.74 -7.54
N LEU A 41 7.48 11.05 -7.64
CA LEU A 41 8.33 12.07 -7.00
C LEU A 41 8.04 12.21 -5.50
N ILE A 42 6.83 11.86 -5.08
CA ILE A 42 6.35 12.03 -3.70
C ILE A 42 6.27 10.66 -3.04
N ASN A 43 7.10 10.46 -2.02
CA ASN A 43 7.00 9.28 -1.17
C ASN A 43 5.91 9.51 -0.11
N TRP A 44 4.68 9.14 -0.43
CA TRP A 44 3.53 9.27 0.46
C TRP A 44 3.68 8.48 1.77
N GLU A 45 4.42 7.37 1.75
CA GLU A 45 4.66 6.57 2.96
C GLU A 45 5.42 7.33 4.03
N LYS A 46 6.34 8.21 3.62
CA LYS A 46 7.12 9.06 4.53
C LYS A 46 6.27 10.13 5.23
N TRP A 47 5.19 10.56 4.57
CA TRP A 47 4.24 11.54 5.11
C TRP A 47 3.18 10.88 5.99
N GLU A 48 2.93 9.61 5.79
CA GLU A 48 1.90 8.85 6.51
C GLU A 48 2.30 8.48 7.94
N GLY A 49 3.57 8.69 8.34
CA GLY A 49 4.10 8.37 9.66
C GLY A 49 4.58 6.92 9.80
N GLU A 50 5.13 6.61 10.96
CA GLU A 50 5.66 5.28 11.25
C GLU A 50 4.54 4.25 11.37
N ASN A 51 4.78 3.05 10.83
CA ASN A 51 3.89 1.92 11.00
C ASN A 51 4.23 1.19 12.31
N ILE A 52 3.21 0.80 13.02
CA ILE A 52 3.31 -0.06 14.21
C ILE A 52 3.43 -1.52 13.79
N LEU A 53 2.62 -1.90 12.79
CA LEU A 53 2.59 -3.23 12.23
C LEU A 53 2.24 -3.13 10.76
N VAL A 54 2.90 -3.94 9.94
CA VAL A 54 2.57 -4.16 8.53
C VAL A 54 2.39 -5.64 8.30
N ALA A 55 1.23 -6.02 7.80
CA ALA A 55 0.96 -7.38 7.37
C ALA A 55 0.45 -7.37 5.93
N GLU A 56 0.84 -8.39 5.17
CA GLU A 56 0.48 -8.53 3.77
C GLU A 56 0.03 -9.94 3.43
N MET A 57 -0.79 -10.02 2.39
CA MET A 57 -1.23 -11.27 1.80
C MET A 57 -1.19 -11.16 0.28
N GLU A 58 -0.58 -12.14 -0.35
CA GLU A 58 -0.66 -12.34 -1.78
C GLU A 58 -1.87 -13.21 -2.10
N GLY A 59 -2.72 -12.71 -2.96
CA GLY A 59 -3.89 -13.42 -3.48
C GLY A 59 -3.61 -14.02 -4.85
N THR A 60 -4.63 -14.66 -5.43
CA THR A 60 -4.60 -15.13 -6.81
C THR A 60 -4.60 -13.96 -7.80
N ALA A 61 -4.09 -14.17 -9.02
CA ALA A 61 -4.09 -13.20 -10.12
C ALA A 61 -3.39 -11.86 -9.80
N ASN A 62 -2.25 -11.92 -9.08
CA ASN A 62 -1.49 -10.75 -8.64
C ASN A 62 -2.28 -9.77 -7.74
N CYS A 63 -3.33 -10.23 -7.09
CA CYS A 63 -4.00 -9.47 -6.05
C CYS A 63 -3.10 -9.41 -4.81
N HIS A 64 -2.93 -8.23 -4.25
CA HIS A 64 -2.12 -8.01 -3.05
C HIS A 64 -2.90 -7.17 -2.06
N THR A 65 -2.94 -7.64 -0.82
CA THR A 65 -3.65 -6.96 0.27
C THR A 65 -2.67 -6.62 1.37
N ILE A 66 -2.70 -5.38 1.83
CA ILE A 66 -1.80 -4.88 2.88
C ILE A 66 -2.64 -4.22 3.97
N ILE A 67 -2.36 -4.57 5.22
CA ILE A 67 -2.87 -3.86 6.39
C ILE A 67 -1.70 -3.17 7.10
N LYS A 68 -1.87 -1.89 7.43
CA LYS A 68 -0.89 -1.09 8.17
C LYS A 68 -1.55 -0.52 9.42
N LEU A 69 -1.09 -0.93 10.59
CA LEU A 69 -1.50 -0.33 11.86
C LEU A 69 -0.62 0.89 12.15
N ARG A 70 -1.22 1.94 12.67
CA ARG A 70 -0.57 3.22 12.93
C ARG A 70 -0.84 3.73 14.35
N PRO A 71 -0.05 4.69 14.83
CA PRO A 71 -0.34 5.40 16.07
C PRO A 71 -1.76 5.97 16.08
N LYS A 72 -2.30 6.23 17.28
CA LYS A 72 -3.67 6.72 17.51
C LYS A 72 -4.77 5.74 17.12
N ASN A 73 -4.48 4.45 17.14
CA ASN A 73 -5.46 3.38 16.88
C ASN A 73 -6.12 3.45 15.50
N VAL A 74 -5.41 3.97 14.51
CA VAL A 74 -5.87 4.04 13.10
C VAL A 74 -5.18 2.96 12.30
N PHE A 75 -5.91 2.30 11.42
CA PHE A 75 -5.31 1.39 10.44
C PHE A 75 -5.71 1.77 9.02
N LYS A 76 -4.86 1.38 8.08
CA LYS A 76 -5.08 1.50 6.65
C LYS A 76 -5.06 0.11 6.03
N TYR A 77 -6.13 -0.20 5.32
CA TYR A 77 -6.26 -1.42 4.53
C TYR A 77 -6.16 -1.04 3.06
N LYS A 78 -5.24 -1.68 2.34
CA LYS A 78 -4.99 -1.47 0.93
C LYS A 78 -5.24 -2.76 0.18
N SER A 79 -6.11 -2.70 -0.83
CA SER A 79 -6.36 -3.80 -1.76
C SER A 79 -5.85 -3.40 -3.14
N ILE A 80 -5.02 -4.24 -3.74
CA ILE A 80 -4.48 -4.07 -5.08
C ILE A 80 -4.93 -5.29 -5.89
N CYS A 81 -6.04 -5.13 -6.63
CA CYS A 81 -6.62 -6.20 -7.43
C CYS A 81 -7.34 -5.54 -8.59
N PHE A 82 -6.76 -5.54 -9.79
CA PHE A 82 -7.23 -4.80 -10.98
C PHE A 82 -7.36 -3.28 -10.80
N GLY A 83 -6.88 -2.75 -9.70
CA GLY A 83 -6.89 -1.36 -9.28
C GLY A 83 -6.27 -1.24 -7.89
N MET A 84 -6.27 -0.04 -7.35
CA MET A 84 -5.74 0.23 -6.02
C MET A 84 -6.79 0.95 -5.19
N ASP A 85 -7.31 0.25 -4.19
CA ASP A 85 -8.30 0.78 -3.26
C ASP A 85 -7.71 0.94 -1.87
N PHE A 86 -8.13 2.01 -1.19
CA PHE A 86 -7.72 2.33 0.17
C PHE A 86 -8.94 2.46 1.06
N TYR A 87 -8.85 1.83 2.22
CA TYR A 87 -9.84 1.87 3.27
C TYR A 87 -9.17 2.26 4.56
N MET A 88 -9.83 3.07 5.35
CA MET A 88 -9.35 3.48 6.66
C MET A 88 -10.31 2.99 7.73
N GLY A 89 -9.79 2.83 8.93
CA GLY A 89 -10.58 2.41 10.07
C GLY A 89 -9.83 2.59 11.37
N THR A 90 -10.48 2.22 12.45
CA THR A 90 -9.91 2.23 13.78
C THR A 90 -9.69 0.81 14.30
N TYR A 91 -8.68 0.63 15.12
CA TYR A 91 -8.44 -0.66 15.76
C TYR A 91 -8.36 -0.52 17.27
N LYS A 92 -8.65 -1.62 17.95
CA LYS A 92 -8.47 -1.77 19.39
C LYS A 92 -7.76 -3.09 19.66
N LEU A 93 -6.62 -3.02 20.32
CA LEU A 93 -5.90 -4.19 20.77
C LEU A 93 -6.38 -4.58 22.18
N SER A 94 -6.77 -5.83 22.37
CA SER A 94 -7.13 -6.39 23.67
C SER A 94 -6.52 -7.78 23.78
N ASN A 95 -5.55 -7.94 24.66
CA ASN A 95 -4.70 -9.13 24.73
C ASN A 95 -4.05 -9.43 23.36
N ASP A 96 -4.19 -10.66 22.84
CA ASP A 96 -3.66 -11.06 21.53
C ASP A 96 -4.70 -10.88 20.38
N THR A 97 -5.79 -10.15 20.63
CA THR A 97 -6.87 -9.94 19.67
C THR A 97 -6.95 -8.49 19.24
N LEU A 98 -6.92 -8.28 17.94
CA LEU A 98 -7.04 -6.99 17.29
C LEU A 98 -8.46 -6.84 16.73
N TYR A 99 -9.25 -5.93 17.28
CA TYR A 99 -10.58 -5.60 16.78
C TYR A 99 -10.44 -4.49 15.75
N LEU A 100 -11.02 -4.69 14.56
CA LEU A 100 -10.92 -3.78 13.43
C LEU A 100 -12.33 -3.24 13.12
N GLU A 101 -12.45 -1.93 12.95
CA GLU A 101 -13.67 -1.27 12.52
C GLU A 101 -13.37 -0.35 11.33
N LEU A 102 -13.86 -0.73 10.15
CA LEU A 102 -13.71 0.04 8.90
C LEU A 102 -14.77 1.13 8.79
N GLU A 103 -14.40 2.26 8.22
CA GLU A 103 -15.34 3.35 7.90
C GLU A 103 -16.28 2.98 6.75
N LYS A 104 -15.82 2.14 5.80
CA LYS A 104 -16.56 1.69 4.62
C LYS A 104 -16.37 0.19 4.42
N ASP A 105 -17.31 -0.45 3.75
CA ASP A 105 -17.17 -1.84 3.36
C ASP A 105 -16.00 -2.03 2.40
N ALA A 106 -15.19 -3.04 2.66
CA ALA A 106 -13.99 -3.35 1.89
C ALA A 106 -14.04 -4.80 1.37
N PRO A 107 -13.39 -5.11 0.25
CA PRO A 107 -13.27 -6.49 -0.20
C PRO A 107 -12.46 -7.29 0.82
N TYR A 108 -12.90 -8.52 1.08
CA TYR A 108 -12.24 -9.51 1.95
C TYR A 108 -12.18 -9.18 3.45
N ILE A 109 -12.74 -8.07 3.90
CA ILE A 109 -12.84 -7.71 5.32
C ILE A 109 -14.20 -7.10 5.59
N ASP A 110 -14.91 -7.60 6.59
CA ASP A 110 -16.17 -7.02 7.05
C ASP A 110 -15.92 -5.72 7.80
N ARG A 111 -16.92 -4.86 7.84
CA ARG A 111 -16.85 -3.57 8.52
C ARG A 111 -16.44 -3.70 9.99
N LYS A 112 -16.86 -4.76 10.65
CA LYS A 112 -16.40 -5.15 11.99
C LYS A 112 -15.81 -6.54 11.91
N SER A 113 -14.53 -6.62 12.07
CA SER A 113 -13.77 -7.88 12.03
C SER A 113 -12.79 -7.93 13.20
N PHE A 114 -12.30 -9.10 13.48
CA PHE A 114 -11.25 -9.26 14.46
C PHE A 114 -10.11 -10.09 13.88
N ALA A 115 -8.91 -9.84 14.38
CA ALA A 115 -7.73 -10.56 13.97
C ALA A 115 -6.99 -11.09 15.19
N VAL A 116 -6.40 -12.27 15.05
CA VAL A 116 -5.61 -12.91 16.08
C VAL A 116 -4.18 -13.08 15.58
N PHE A 117 -3.23 -12.80 16.47
CA PHE A 117 -1.82 -12.99 16.17
C PHE A 117 -1.41 -14.43 16.40
N GLU A 118 -0.87 -15.10 15.40
CA GLU A 118 -0.24 -16.40 15.54
C GLU A 118 1.24 -16.25 15.84
N LYS A 119 1.66 -16.77 17.02
CA LYS A 119 3.07 -16.90 17.43
C LYS A 119 3.63 -18.23 16.91
N LEU A 120 4.81 -18.19 16.32
CA LEU A 120 5.47 -19.39 15.76
C LEU A 120 5.86 -20.43 16.80
N LYS A 121 6.25 -20.02 18.00
CA LYS A 121 6.61 -20.88 19.14
C LYS A 121 6.44 -20.13 20.45
N LYS A 122 6.11 -20.88 21.51
CA LYS A 122 6.06 -20.39 22.89
C LYS A 122 7.45 -19.87 23.27
N GLY A 123 7.65 -18.53 23.30
CA GLY A 123 8.94 -17.92 23.69
C GLY A 123 9.54 -16.94 22.66
N GLU A 124 9.02 -16.84 21.45
CA GLU A 124 9.42 -15.80 20.51
C GLU A 124 8.45 -14.62 20.58
N ASP A 125 8.98 -13.41 20.82
CA ASP A 125 8.20 -12.16 20.83
C ASP A 125 7.79 -11.68 19.43
N GLN A 126 8.04 -12.48 18.39
CA GLN A 126 7.79 -12.12 17.00
C GLN A 126 6.52 -12.79 16.47
N TYR A 127 5.48 -12.00 16.23
CA TYR A 127 4.29 -12.43 15.51
C TYR A 127 4.63 -12.61 14.04
N LYS A 128 4.33 -13.77 13.47
CA LYS A 128 4.62 -14.07 12.05
C LYS A 128 3.38 -13.96 11.16
N HIS A 129 2.24 -14.30 11.70
CA HIS A 129 0.99 -14.31 10.97
C HIS A 129 -0.09 -13.54 11.71
N LEU A 130 -0.89 -12.81 10.95
CA LEU A 130 -2.10 -12.14 11.38
C LEU A 130 -3.28 -12.82 10.70
N CYS A 131 -4.12 -13.47 11.48
CA CYS A 131 -5.31 -14.14 10.98
C CYS A 131 -6.52 -13.25 11.19
N ILE A 132 -7.09 -12.70 10.10
CA ILE A 132 -8.28 -11.86 10.16
C ILE A 132 -9.51 -12.72 9.91
N TYR A 133 -10.44 -12.73 10.84
CA TYR A 133 -11.70 -13.45 10.76
C TYR A 133 -12.78 -12.54 10.18
N GLN A 134 -13.37 -13.00 9.10
CA GLN A 134 -14.57 -12.41 8.50
C GLN A 134 -15.76 -13.02 9.20
N ASN A 135 -16.54 -12.25 9.88
CA ASN A 135 -17.79 -12.66 10.53
C ASN A 135 -17.71 -13.86 11.50
N ILE A 136 -18.51 -13.80 12.55
CA ILE A 136 -18.53 -14.78 13.66
C ILE A 136 -19.00 -16.18 13.19
N GLU A 137 -19.67 -16.28 12.06
CA GLU A 137 -20.28 -17.52 11.55
C GLU A 137 -19.43 -18.29 10.51
N GLY A 138 -18.43 -17.69 9.93
CA GLY A 138 -17.58 -18.33 8.92
C GLY A 138 -16.11 -18.37 9.33
N PHE A 139 -15.62 -19.53 9.74
CA PHE A 139 -14.22 -19.82 10.12
C PHE A 139 -13.19 -19.62 8.97
N ARG A 140 -13.39 -18.68 8.09
CA ARG A 140 -12.38 -18.34 7.09
C ARG A 140 -11.45 -17.27 7.63
N CYS A 141 -10.25 -17.69 7.97
CA CYS A 141 -9.16 -16.83 8.32
C CYS A 141 -8.49 -16.28 7.05
N LEU A 142 -8.40 -14.98 6.95
CA LEU A 142 -7.52 -14.31 6.00
C LEU A 142 -6.12 -14.27 6.62
N ASN A 143 -5.26 -15.20 6.22
CA ASN A 143 -3.92 -15.32 6.78
C ASN A 143 -2.97 -14.33 6.09
N MET A 144 -2.44 -13.38 6.87
CA MET A 144 -1.51 -12.35 6.41
C MET A 144 -0.14 -12.56 7.05
N SER A 145 0.91 -12.45 6.26
CA SER A 145 2.29 -12.48 6.76
C SER A 145 2.67 -11.13 7.36
N VAL A 146 3.15 -11.13 8.59
CA VAL A 146 3.64 -9.90 9.25
C VAL A 146 5.06 -9.60 8.75
N ILE A 147 5.24 -8.45 8.08
CA ILE A 147 6.52 -7.99 7.53
C ILE A 147 7.25 -7.10 8.53
N GLU A 148 6.50 -6.24 9.19
CA GLU A 148 7.04 -5.27 10.13
C GLU A 148 6.23 -5.31 11.43
N ASN A 149 6.94 -5.41 12.57
CA ASN A 149 6.32 -5.41 13.89
C ASN A 149 7.11 -4.51 14.84
N ASN A 150 6.56 -3.34 15.11
CA ASN A 150 7.10 -2.35 16.05
C ASN A 150 6.21 -2.19 17.29
N MET A 151 5.27 -3.11 17.55
CA MET A 151 4.32 -2.99 18.66
C MET A 151 5.00 -2.86 20.02
N GLY A 152 6.10 -3.56 20.25
CA GLY A 152 6.87 -3.48 21.52
C GLY A 152 7.60 -2.16 21.76
N LYS A 153 7.61 -1.21 20.79
CA LYS A 153 8.22 0.11 20.97
C LYS A 153 7.25 1.16 21.51
N ILE A 154 5.96 0.86 21.56
CA ILE A 154 4.89 1.84 21.91
C ILE A 154 4.50 1.76 23.38
N GLU A 155 4.85 0.67 24.07
CA GLU A 155 4.58 0.50 25.51
C GLU A 155 5.65 1.12 26.43
N LYS A 156 6.53 1.98 25.89
CA LYS A 156 7.53 2.70 26.70
C LYS A 156 7.26 4.18 26.78
#